data_77cdb41bd12c74f22eb0c0bc44399ab3
#
_entry.id   77cdb41bd12c74f22eb0c0bc44399ab3
#
_cell.length_a   1.000
_cell.length_b   1.000
_cell.length_c   1.000
_cell.angle_alpha   90.00
_cell.angle_beta   90.00
_cell.angle_gamma   90.00
#
_symmetry.space_group_name_H-M   'P 1'
#
loop_
_entity.id
_entity.type
_entity.pdbx_description
1 polymer ?
#
loop_
_entity_poly.entity_id
_entity_poly.type
_entity_poly.pdbx_seq_one_letter_code
_entity_poly.pdbx_strand_id
1 'polypeptide(L)'
;HGNVSKRLAQHSDLITCYRMAPHEDATESRKRAVENLVTRLENGKGKPKYKAWVPVPILLPGEKTSTRVEPGKSLYAQVPEVEEKDGVIDAAIWIGYAWADEPRNHAVVMVTGDDEKAVTEGAEKLANSFWDVREEFEFVAPTKPYEEALETALASDKKPFMLSDMGDNPTAGGAGDVTWTLTELLKHEEFHVPGGKSLIYASIPGPKLVEE
;
A
#
# COMPACT_ATOMS: atom_id res chain seq x y z
N HIS A 1 -1.38 0.45 -2.10
CA HIS A 1 -1.55 1.70 -1.37
C HIS A 1 -2.07 2.79 -2.28
N GLY A 2 -2.63 3.82 -1.71
CA GLY A 2 -3.06 5.01 -2.39
C GLY A 2 -4.54 5.28 -2.23
N ASN A 3 -4.89 6.53 -2.40
CA ASN A 3 -6.26 7.01 -2.35
C ASN A 3 -6.82 7.16 -3.76
N VAL A 4 -8.03 6.71 -3.94
CA VAL A 4 -8.82 6.98 -5.15
C VAL A 4 -10.06 7.77 -4.75
N SER A 5 -9.98 9.09 -4.90
CA SER A 5 -11.11 9.94 -4.57
C SER A 5 -12.27 9.73 -5.56
N LYS A 6 -13.49 9.98 -5.10
CA LYS A 6 -14.67 9.95 -5.97
C LYS A 6 -14.49 10.84 -7.21
N ARG A 7 -13.86 12.01 -7.03
CA ARG A 7 -13.58 12.94 -8.15
C ARG A 7 -12.65 12.32 -9.17
N LEU A 8 -11.56 11.67 -8.75
CA LEU A 8 -10.64 10.96 -9.66
C LEU A 8 -11.39 9.85 -10.40
N ALA A 9 -12.16 9.03 -9.70
CA ALA A 9 -12.95 7.96 -10.31
C ALA A 9 -13.97 8.50 -11.33
N GLN A 10 -14.58 9.65 -11.09
CA GLN A 10 -15.54 10.29 -12.01
C GLN A 10 -14.89 10.79 -13.31
N HIS A 11 -13.64 11.28 -13.24
CA HIS A 11 -12.93 11.87 -14.37
C HIS A 11 -11.99 10.91 -15.11
N SER A 12 -11.87 9.68 -14.66
CA SER A 12 -11.06 8.64 -15.30
C SER A 12 -11.98 7.59 -15.92
N ASP A 13 -11.65 7.12 -17.11
CA ASP A 13 -12.42 6.06 -17.76
C ASP A 13 -12.12 4.70 -17.14
N LEU A 14 -10.85 4.43 -16.82
CA LEU A 14 -10.38 3.21 -16.15
C LEU A 14 -9.18 3.57 -15.29
N ILE A 15 -9.07 2.96 -14.13
CA ILE A 15 -7.92 3.09 -13.22
C ILE A 15 -7.52 1.69 -12.77
N THR A 16 -6.28 1.31 -13.04
CA THR A 16 -5.71 0.06 -12.53
C THR A 16 -4.93 0.30 -11.24
N CYS A 17 -4.83 -0.74 -10.43
CA CYS A 17 -4.09 -0.72 -9.17
C CYS A 17 -3.11 -1.89 -9.10
N TYR A 18 -2.10 -1.77 -8.24
CA TYR A 18 -1.30 -2.90 -7.81
C TYR A 18 -2.19 -3.94 -7.11
N ARG A 19 -1.84 -5.22 -7.28
CA ARG A 19 -2.51 -6.35 -6.64
C ARG A 19 -1.64 -7.03 -5.60
N MET A 20 -0.44 -6.53 -5.41
CA MET A 20 0.53 -7.07 -4.47
C MET A 20 1.02 -6.01 -3.49
N ALA A 21 1.17 -6.40 -2.26
CA ALA A 21 1.86 -5.66 -1.22
C ALA A 21 2.87 -6.62 -0.54
N PRO A 22 4.18 -6.41 -0.71
CA PRO A 22 4.88 -5.33 -1.45
C PRO A 22 4.54 -5.24 -2.94
N HIS A 23 4.75 -4.08 -3.55
CA HIS A 23 4.42 -3.78 -4.94
C HIS A 23 5.41 -4.43 -5.92
N GLU A 24 5.31 -5.73 -6.08
CA GLU A 24 6.17 -6.53 -6.98
C GLU A 24 5.60 -6.61 -8.40
N ASP A 25 4.33 -6.29 -8.57
CA ASP A 25 3.56 -6.35 -9.81
C ASP A 25 3.48 -5.00 -10.57
N ALA A 26 4.47 -4.13 -10.42
CA ALA A 26 4.45 -2.81 -11.04
C ALA A 26 4.42 -2.86 -12.58
N THR A 27 5.18 -3.77 -13.18
CA THR A 27 5.24 -3.97 -14.64
C THR A 27 3.94 -4.57 -15.14
N GLU A 28 3.44 -5.62 -14.50
CA GLU A 28 2.20 -6.31 -14.82
C GLU A 28 0.99 -5.40 -14.72
N SER A 29 0.94 -4.56 -13.68
CA SER A 29 -0.14 -3.59 -13.50
C SER A 29 -0.16 -2.53 -14.61
N ARG A 30 1.00 -2.03 -15.01
CA ARG A 30 1.11 -1.09 -16.14
C ARG A 30 0.75 -1.75 -17.46
N LYS A 31 1.22 -2.98 -17.68
CA LYS A 31 0.89 -3.77 -18.86
C LYS A 31 -0.62 -3.97 -18.97
N ARG A 32 -1.27 -4.41 -17.90
CA ARG A 32 -2.72 -4.57 -17.84
C ARG A 32 -3.47 -3.28 -18.19
N ALA A 33 -3.02 -2.14 -17.67
CA ALA A 33 -3.63 -0.84 -18.01
C ALA A 33 -3.57 -0.55 -19.52
N VAL A 34 -2.43 -0.78 -20.15
CA VAL A 34 -2.22 -0.58 -21.58
C VAL A 34 -3.01 -1.60 -22.39
N GLU A 35 -2.99 -2.86 -22.03
CA GLU A 35 -3.74 -3.94 -22.70
C GLU A 35 -5.25 -3.67 -22.67
N ASN A 36 -5.78 -3.25 -21.54
CA ASN A 36 -7.19 -2.84 -21.44
C ASN A 36 -7.54 -1.72 -22.42
N LEU A 37 -6.68 -0.71 -22.55
CA LEU A 37 -6.89 0.39 -23.49
C LEU A 37 -6.79 -0.09 -24.95
N VAL A 38 -5.71 -0.81 -25.30
CA VAL A 38 -5.46 -1.26 -26.68
C VAL A 38 -6.56 -2.20 -27.14
N THR A 39 -6.92 -3.20 -26.33
CA THR A 39 -7.99 -4.15 -26.65
C THR A 39 -9.32 -3.45 -26.92
N ARG A 40 -9.64 -2.41 -26.16
CA ARG A 40 -10.87 -1.64 -26.39
C ARG A 40 -10.83 -0.85 -27.69
N LEU A 41 -9.70 -0.25 -28.02
CA LEU A 41 -9.53 0.50 -29.27
C LEU A 41 -9.59 -0.44 -30.49
N GLU A 42 -8.89 -1.56 -30.45
CA GLU A 42 -8.89 -2.56 -31.54
C GLU A 42 -10.28 -3.14 -31.81
N ASN A 43 -11.09 -3.33 -30.77
CA ASN A 43 -12.44 -3.83 -30.86
C ASN A 43 -13.49 -2.74 -31.14
N GLY A 44 -13.08 -1.49 -31.38
CA GLY A 44 -13.98 -0.36 -31.60
C GLY A 44 -14.84 -0.02 -30.39
N LYS A 45 -14.47 -0.47 -29.19
CA LYS A 45 -15.15 -0.17 -27.94
C LYS A 45 -14.67 1.16 -27.40
N GLY A 46 -15.58 2.04 -27.08
CA GLY A 46 -15.28 3.30 -26.39
C GLY A 46 -14.92 3.08 -24.91
N LYS A 47 -15.08 4.14 -24.12
CA LYS A 47 -14.89 4.03 -22.66
C LYS A 47 -15.81 2.97 -22.04
N PRO A 48 -15.42 2.40 -20.90
CA PRO A 48 -16.30 1.50 -20.15
C PRO A 48 -17.64 2.15 -19.82
N LYS A 49 -18.71 1.37 -19.84
CA LYS A 49 -20.07 1.89 -19.64
C LYS A 49 -20.39 2.11 -18.16
N TYR A 50 -19.87 1.25 -17.30
CA TYR A 50 -20.19 1.22 -15.88
C TYR A 50 -18.94 1.21 -15.03
N LYS A 51 -19.03 1.86 -13.89
CA LYS A 51 -17.97 1.93 -12.90
C LYS A 51 -18.60 2.02 -11.50
N ALA A 52 -18.32 1.04 -10.67
CA ALA A 52 -18.63 1.08 -9.26
C ALA A 52 -17.42 1.60 -8.47
N TRP A 53 -17.63 2.62 -7.66
CA TRP A 53 -16.68 3.15 -6.70
C TRP A 53 -17.30 3.04 -5.30
N VAL A 54 -16.83 2.09 -4.50
CA VAL A 54 -17.39 1.75 -3.20
C VAL A 54 -16.41 2.15 -2.11
N PRO A 55 -16.69 3.18 -1.33
CA PRO A 55 -15.87 3.52 -0.17
C PRO A 55 -16.07 2.45 0.91
N VAL A 56 -14.97 1.89 1.38
CA VAL A 56 -14.95 0.98 2.52
C VAL A 56 -14.39 1.76 3.71
N PRO A 57 -15.12 1.93 4.82
CA PRO A 57 -14.69 2.79 5.92
C PRO A 57 -13.60 2.11 6.77
N ILE A 58 -12.49 1.81 6.12
CA ILE A 58 -11.30 1.19 6.69
C ILE A 58 -10.11 2.10 6.38
N LEU A 59 -9.23 2.24 7.36
CA LEU A 59 -7.95 2.91 7.22
C LEU A 59 -6.87 2.03 7.86
N LEU A 60 -5.99 1.48 7.05
CA LEU A 60 -4.91 0.60 7.47
C LEU A 60 -3.55 1.15 7.03
N PRO A 61 -2.52 1.06 7.87
CA PRO A 61 -1.15 1.25 7.41
C PRO A 61 -0.79 0.12 6.43
N GLY A 62 0.00 0.44 5.41
CA GLY A 62 0.40 -0.51 4.38
C GLY A 62 1.11 -1.74 4.93
N GLU A 63 1.83 -1.59 6.03
CA GLU A 63 2.60 -2.62 6.72
C GLU A 63 1.72 -3.76 7.27
N LYS A 64 0.41 -3.51 7.42
CA LYS A 64 -0.57 -4.54 7.79
C LYS A 64 -1.21 -5.24 6.60
N THR A 65 -1.04 -4.73 5.39
CA THR A 65 -1.82 -5.17 4.21
C THR A 65 -1.02 -6.02 3.24
N SER A 66 -0.07 -6.79 3.75
CA SER A 66 0.72 -7.71 2.92
C SER A 66 -0.17 -8.76 2.25
N THR A 67 0.00 -8.92 0.94
CA THR A 67 -0.67 -9.98 0.18
C THR A 67 0.06 -11.33 0.22
N ARG A 68 1.14 -11.42 0.98
CA ARG A 68 1.87 -12.67 1.22
C ARG A 68 1.30 -13.48 2.38
N VAL A 69 0.53 -12.84 3.24
CA VAL A 69 -0.09 -13.42 4.43
C VAL A 69 -1.59 -13.15 4.49
N GLU A 70 -2.30 -13.90 5.29
CA GLU A 70 -3.73 -13.66 5.53
C GLU A 70 -3.93 -12.40 6.42
N PRO A 71 -5.05 -11.71 6.26
CA PRO A 71 -6.16 -11.97 5.32
C PRO A 71 -5.91 -11.36 3.92
N GLY A 72 -4.87 -10.56 3.75
CA GLY A 72 -4.55 -9.87 2.49
C GLY A 72 -4.43 -10.83 1.32
N LYS A 73 -3.79 -11.98 1.52
CA LYS A 73 -3.60 -13.00 0.47
C LYS A 73 -4.93 -13.49 -0.11
N SER A 74 -5.84 -13.95 0.73
CA SER A 74 -7.15 -14.46 0.29
C SER A 74 -8.06 -13.36 -0.21
N LEU A 75 -8.00 -12.16 0.37
CA LEU A 75 -8.78 -11.02 -0.08
C LEU A 75 -8.40 -10.63 -1.52
N TYR A 76 -7.12 -10.43 -1.79
CA TYR A 76 -6.65 -10.02 -3.11
C TYR A 76 -6.75 -11.14 -4.17
N ALA A 77 -6.75 -12.41 -3.77
CA ALA A 77 -6.99 -13.54 -4.67
C ALA A 77 -8.39 -13.49 -5.31
N GLN A 78 -9.36 -12.80 -4.71
CA GLN A 78 -10.71 -12.65 -5.27
C GLN A 78 -10.77 -11.63 -6.42
N VAL A 79 -9.78 -10.77 -6.59
CA VAL A 79 -9.79 -9.74 -7.63
C VAL A 79 -9.81 -10.36 -9.05
N PRO A 80 -8.92 -11.30 -9.39
CA PRO A 80 -8.99 -12.01 -10.69
C PRO A 80 -10.34 -12.71 -10.90
N GLU A 81 -10.91 -13.34 -9.87
CA GLU A 81 -12.21 -14.02 -9.99
C GLU A 81 -13.35 -13.07 -10.38
N VAL A 82 -13.27 -11.81 -9.95
CA VAL A 82 -14.24 -10.78 -10.34
C VAL A 82 -14.02 -10.34 -11.78
N GLU A 83 -12.77 -10.25 -12.22
CA GLU A 83 -12.43 -9.85 -13.60
C GLU A 83 -12.74 -10.94 -14.64
N GLU A 84 -12.75 -12.21 -14.26
CA GLU A 84 -13.15 -13.32 -15.12
C GLU A 84 -14.65 -13.31 -15.48
N LYS A 85 -15.45 -12.50 -14.80
CA LYS A 85 -16.88 -12.37 -15.11
C LYS A 85 -17.08 -11.60 -16.41
N ASP A 86 -17.94 -12.12 -17.27
CA ASP A 86 -18.33 -11.45 -18.50
C ASP A 86 -18.82 -10.02 -18.22
N GLY A 87 -18.27 -9.06 -18.96
CA GLY A 87 -18.62 -7.65 -18.82
C GLY A 87 -17.83 -6.87 -17.78
N VAL A 88 -16.95 -7.50 -17.00
CA VAL A 88 -15.96 -6.82 -16.16
C VAL A 88 -14.67 -6.61 -16.98
N ILE A 89 -14.00 -5.48 -16.78
CA ILE A 89 -12.75 -5.13 -17.46
C ILE A 89 -11.60 -5.08 -16.46
N ASP A 90 -11.81 -4.48 -15.30
CA ASP A 90 -10.79 -4.33 -14.25
C ASP A 90 -11.47 -4.23 -12.89
N ALA A 91 -10.85 -4.81 -11.90
CA ALA A 91 -11.25 -4.72 -10.50
C ALA A 91 -10.05 -4.39 -9.62
N ALA A 92 -10.25 -3.58 -8.59
CA ALA A 92 -9.18 -3.14 -7.72
C ALA A 92 -9.65 -2.90 -6.28
N ILE A 93 -8.76 -3.21 -5.34
CA ILE A 93 -8.88 -2.85 -3.92
C ILE A 93 -7.80 -1.80 -3.63
N TRP A 94 -8.22 -0.65 -3.12
CA TRP A 94 -7.38 0.46 -2.72
C TRP A 94 -7.40 0.57 -1.21
N ILE A 95 -6.26 0.52 -0.57
CA ILE A 95 -6.17 0.48 0.90
C ILE A 95 -6.34 1.88 1.53
N GLY A 96 -6.08 2.92 0.76
CA GLY A 96 -5.91 4.25 1.31
C GLY A 96 -4.45 4.53 1.67
N TYR A 97 -4.21 5.62 2.37
CA TYR A 97 -2.88 6.06 2.78
C TYR A 97 -2.94 6.62 4.21
N ALA A 98 -2.72 5.76 5.19
CA ALA A 98 -2.92 6.06 6.61
C ALA A 98 -2.10 7.25 7.14
N TRP A 99 -0.99 7.57 6.47
CA TRP A 99 -0.08 8.66 6.85
C TRP A 99 -0.54 10.05 6.36
N ALA A 100 -1.56 10.10 5.52
CA ALA A 100 -2.16 11.36 5.07
C ALA A 100 -3.32 11.75 5.96
N ASP A 101 -3.21 12.84 6.67
CA ASP A 101 -4.29 13.44 7.46
C ASP A 101 -5.23 14.24 6.55
N GLU A 102 -6.16 13.53 5.89
CA GLU A 102 -7.10 14.16 5.00
C GLU A 102 -8.44 13.38 4.93
N PRO A 103 -9.59 14.08 4.81
CA PRO A 103 -10.93 13.47 4.95
C PRO A 103 -11.29 12.42 3.91
N ARG A 104 -10.62 12.40 2.73
CA ARG A 104 -10.88 11.45 1.65
C ARG A 104 -10.11 10.14 1.79
N ASN A 105 -9.30 10.04 2.86
CA ASN A 105 -8.41 8.93 3.08
C ASN A 105 -9.15 7.74 3.68
N HIS A 106 -9.48 6.78 2.86
CA HIS A 106 -10.12 5.51 3.23
C HIS A 106 -9.88 4.46 2.15
N ALA A 107 -10.17 3.21 2.47
CA ALA A 107 -10.15 2.16 1.48
C ALA A 107 -11.30 2.32 0.46
N VAL A 108 -11.06 1.81 -0.74
CA VAL A 108 -12.01 1.84 -1.85
C VAL A 108 -11.93 0.52 -2.62
N VAL A 109 -13.08 -0.01 -2.97
CA VAL A 109 -13.19 -1.02 -4.02
C VAL A 109 -13.70 -0.35 -5.29
N MET A 110 -13.04 -0.63 -6.41
CA MET A 110 -13.48 -0.13 -7.70
C MET A 110 -13.54 -1.24 -8.72
N VAL A 111 -14.67 -1.38 -9.41
CA VAL A 111 -14.86 -2.31 -10.52
C VAL A 111 -15.37 -1.53 -11.73
N THR A 112 -14.80 -1.82 -12.89
CA THR A 112 -15.11 -1.14 -14.15
C THR A 112 -15.45 -2.17 -15.23
N GLY A 113 -16.47 -1.91 -16.03
CA GLY A 113 -16.90 -2.85 -17.07
C GLY A 113 -17.98 -2.33 -18.01
N ASP A 114 -18.52 -3.23 -18.81
CA ASP A 114 -19.57 -2.97 -19.81
C ASP A 114 -20.92 -3.58 -19.41
N ASP A 115 -20.97 -4.40 -18.36
CA ASP A 115 -22.20 -4.98 -17.79
C ASP A 115 -22.43 -4.43 -16.38
N GLU A 116 -23.58 -3.76 -16.16
CA GLU A 116 -23.89 -3.10 -14.92
C GLU A 116 -24.01 -4.06 -13.74
N LYS A 117 -24.65 -5.20 -13.99
CA LYS A 117 -24.90 -6.21 -12.97
C LYS A 117 -23.59 -6.84 -12.50
N ALA A 118 -22.76 -7.27 -13.45
CA ALA A 118 -21.45 -7.87 -13.14
C ALA A 118 -20.53 -6.91 -12.39
N VAL A 119 -20.51 -5.62 -12.78
CA VAL A 119 -19.75 -4.56 -12.12
C VAL A 119 -20.24 -4.33 -10.69
N THR A 120 -21.56 -4.25 -10.48
CA THR A 120 -22.14 -4.00 -9.15
C THR A 120 -21.91 -5.20 -8.23
N GLU A 121 -22.23 -6.40 -8.66
CA GLU A 121 -22.03 -7.63 -7.86
C GLU A 121 -20.55 -7.88 -7.55
N GLY A 122 -19.66 -7.59 -8.49
CA GLY A 122 -18.22 -7.69 -8.27
C GLY A 122 -17.72 -6.71 -7.21
N ALA A 123 -18.19 -5.46 -7.27
CA ALA A 123 -17.82 -4.44 -6.30
C ALA A 123 -18.37 -4.75 -4.91
N GLU A 124 -19.62 -5.18 -4.80
CA GLU A 124 -20.23 -5.60 -3.54
C GLU A 124 -19.51 -6.80 -2.92
N LYS A 125 -19.18 -7.82 -3.73
CA LYS A 125 -18.41 -8.99 -3.28
C LYS A 125 -17.09 -8.55 -2.63
N LEU A 126 -16.28 -7.78 -3.34
CA LEU A 126 -14.96 -7.37 -2.84
C LEU A 126 -15.06 -6.43 -1.63
N ALA A 127 -16.02 -5.49 -1.63
CA ALA A 127 -16.19 -4.55 -0.52
C ALA A 127 -16.64 -5.26 0.76
N ASN A 128 -17.59 -6.20 0.66
CA ASN A 128 -18.05 -6.99 1.79
C ASN A 128 -16.93 -7.91 2.30
N SER A 129 -16.23 -8.61 1.40
CA SER A 129 -15.09 -9.47 1.80
C SER A 129 -14.02 -8.67 2.52
N PHE A 130 -13.73 -7.44 2.08
CA PHE A 130 -12.76 -6.58 2.75
C PHE A 130 -13.26 -6.12 4.13
N TRP A 131 -14.53 -5.73 4.22
CA TRP A 131 -15.13 -5.34 5.48
C TRP A 131 -15.14 -6.46 6.51
N ASP A 132 -15.46 -7.68 6.09
CA ASP A 132 -15.57 -8.84 6.97
C ASP A 132 -14.23 -9.18 7.65
N VAL A 133 -13.12 -9.04 6.94
CA VAL A 133 -11.77 -9.35 7.45
C VAL A 133 -11.02 -8.13 8.03
N ARG A 134 -11.65 -6.97 8.13
CA ARG A 134 -10.99 -5.69 8.50
C ARG A 134 -10.19 -5.71 9.80
N GLU A 135 -10.58 -6.53 10.75
CA GLU A 135 -9.94 -6.63 12.07
C GLU A 135 -8.84 -7.71 12.13
N GLU A 136 -8.70 -8.50 11.07
CA GLU A 136 -7.74 -9.60 11.02
C GLU A 136 -6.35 -9.17 10.51
N PHE A 137 -6.23 -7.94 10.01
CA PHE A 137 -4.97 -7.42 9.49
C PHE A 137 -3.96 -7.15 10.60
N GLU A 138 -2.83 -7.84 10.54
CA GLU A 138 -1.74 -7.72 11.50
C GLU A 138 -0.44 -7.26 10.83
N PHE A 139 0.49 -6.72 11.61
CA PHE A 139 1.82 -6.43 11.13
C PHE A 139 2.57 -7.71 10.78
N VAL A 140 3.25 -7.74 9.64
CA VAL A 140 4.01 -8.92 9.18
C VAL A 140 5.35 -9.08 9.89
N ALA A 141 5.79 -8.08 10.64
CA ALA A 141 6.98 -8.12 11.48
C ALA A 141 6.64 -7.61 12.88
N PRO A 142 7.39 -8.01 13.92
CA PRO A 142 7.22 -7.46 15.26
C PRO A 142 7.39 -5.94 15.24
N THR A 143 6.41 -5.22 15.79
CA THR A 143 6.43 -3.76 15.93
C THR A 143 6.49 -3.37 17.38
N LYS A 144 7.26 -2.34 17.68
CA LYS A 144 7.46 -1.81 19.04
C LYS A 144 7.70 -0.31 18.98
N PRO A 145 7.47 0.41 20.11
CA PRO A 145 8.02 1.74 20.28
C PRO A 145 9.54 1.74 20.07
N TYR A 146 10.10 2.89 19.68
CA TYR A 146 11.52 3.02 19.33
C TYR A 146 12.45 2.46 20.41
N GLU A 147 12.26 2.87 21.66
CA GLU A 147 13.10 2.48 22.79
C GLU A 147 13.11 0.97 22.98
N GLU A 148 11.93 0.34 23.01
CA GLU A 148 11.82 -1.10 23.17
C GLU A 148 12.38 -1.88 21.98
N ALA A 149 12.25 -1.35 20.76
CA ALA A 149 12.81 -1.94 19.56
C ALA A 149 14.34 -1.91 19.61
N LEU A 150 14.92 -0.78 20.00
CA LEU A 150 16.36 -0.62 20.16
C LEU A 150 16.91 -1.53 21.26
N GLU A 151 16.30 -1.54 22.44
CA GLU A 151 16.69 -2.45 23.54
C GLU A 151 16.65 -3.93 23.10
N THR A 152 15.60 -4.31 22.37
CA THR A 152 15.48 -5.68 21.83
C THR A 152 16.64 -6.01 20.88
N ALA A 153 16.99 -5.08 20.01
CA ALA A 153 18.11 -5.24 19.07
C ALA A 153 19.47 -5.32 19.80
N LEU A 154 19.68 -4.46 20.80
CA LEU A 154 20.90 -4.41 21.59
C LEU A 154 21.11 -5.66 22.45
N ALA A 155 20.03 -6.23 22.98
CA ALA A 155 20.05 -7.45 23.77
C ALA A 155 20.15 -8.75 22.92
N SER A 156 19.93 -8.67 21.59
CA SER A 156 19.89 -9.84 20.74
C SER A 156 21.28 -10.38 20.41
N ASP A 157 21.39 -11.70 20.42
CA ASP A 157 22.57 -12.43 19.92
C ASP A 157 22.56 -12.59 18.38
N LYS A 158 21.38 -12.34 17.74
CA LYS A 158 21.25 -12.41 16.27
C LYS A 158 21.87 -11.19 15.62
N LYS A 159 22.67 -11.41 14.56
CA LYS A 159 23.34 -10.35 13.80
C LYS A 159 23.30 -10.63 12.32
N PRO A 160 23.11 -9.61 11.46
CA PRO A 160 22.73 -8.24 11.82
C PRO A 160 21.28 -8.18 12.33
N PHE A 161 20.96 -7.19 13.16
CA PHE A 161 19.59 -6.87 13.54
C PHE A 161 19.15 -5.63 12.73
N MET A 162 17.98 -5.67 12.12
CA MET A 162 17.46 -4.58 11.33
C MET A 162 16.23 -3.97 12.00
N LEU A 163 16.25 -2.66 12.17
CA LEU A 163 15.10 -1.86 12.59
C LEU A 163 14.70 -0.97 11.42
N SER A 164 13.40 -0.87 11.16
CA SER A 164 12.85 0.06 10.18
C SER A 164 11.78 0.91 10.86
N ASP A 165 11.77 2.19 10.59
CA ASP A 165 10.62 3.02 10.94
C ASP A 165 9.43 2.66 10.06
N MET A 166 8.24 3.05 10.49
CA MET A 166 6.98 2.78 9.81
C MET A 166 6.43 3.98 9.05
N GLY A 167 7.15 5.09 9.05
CA GLY A 167 6.82 6.24 8.22
C GLY A 167 7.01 5.88 6.74
N ASP A 168 6.23 6.50 5.87
CA ASP A 168 6.41 6.26 4.44
C ASP A 168 7.58 7.09 3.89
N ASN A 169 8.11 6.66 2.76
CA ASN A 169 9.28 7.28 2.16
C ASN A 169 8.96 8.66 1.56
N PRO A 170 9.95 9.53 1.35
CA PRO A 170 9.75 10.87 0.80
C PRO A 170 9.10 10.87 -0.60
N THR A 171 9.29 9.83 -1.41
CA THR A 171 8.66 9.73 -2.74
C THR A 171 7.16 9.46 -2.65
N ALA A 172 6.67 8.98 -1.51
CA ALA A 172 5.25 8.84 -1.21
C ALA A 172 4.67 10.05 -0.43
N GLY A 173 5.49 11.06 -0.15
CA GLY A 173 5.08 12.30 0.52
C GLY A 173 5.57 12.45 1.95
N GLY A 174 6.40 11.55 2.45
CA GLY A 174 7.10 11.73 3.72
C GLY A 174 8.00 12.97 3.69
N ALA A 175 8.12 13.67 4.81
CA ALA A 175 8.84 14.95 4.87
C ALA A 175 10.34 14.83 4.55
N GLY A 176 10.96 13.69 4.83
CA GLY A 176 12.42 13.58 4.80
C GLY A 176 13.07 14.48 5.84
N ASP A 177 14.38 14.61 5.81
CA ASP A 177 15.17 15.48 6.74
C ASP A 177 14.77 15.35 8.23
N VAL A 178 14.15 14.25 8.62
CA VAL A 178 13.70 13.99 9.98
C VAL A 178 14.81 13.28 10.74
N THR A 179 15.47 14.00 11.62
CA THR A 179 16.66 13.53 12.35
C THR A 179 16.40 13.09 13.80
N TRP A 180 15.14 12.96 14.20
CA TRP A 180 14.78 12.58 15.57
C TRP A 180 15.44 11.24 15.97
N THR A 181 15.28 10.20 15.17
CA THR A 181 15.89 8.89 15.45
C THR A 181 17.40 8.97 15.57
N LEU A 182 18.07 9.73 14.70
CA LEU A 182 19.52 9.96 14.81
C LEU A 182 19.87 10.66 16.12
N THR A 183 19.09 11.66 16.51
CA THR A 183 19.30 12.39 17.77
C THR A 183 19.18 11.45 18.97
N GLU A 184 18.19 10.55 18.97
CA GLU A 184 18.04 9.56 20.03
C GLU A 184 19.18 8.54 20.05
N LEU A 185 19.56 8.02 18.87
CA LEU A 185 20.68 7.07 18.74
C LEU A 185 22.01 7.65 19.27
N LEU A 186 22.27 8.93 19.03
CA LEU A 186 23.47 9.61 19.50
C LEU A 186 23.56 9.76 21.04
N LYS A 187 22.49 9.52 21.77
CA LYS A 187 22.50 9.51 23.24
C LYS A 187 22.98 8.18 23.84
N HIS A 188 23.07 7.13 23.05
CA HIS A 188 23.44 5.79 23.52
C HIS A 188 24.97 5.63 23.56
N GLU A 189 25.53 5.55 24.76
CA GLU A 189 26.97 5.43 24.98
C GLU A 189 27.62 4.19 24.32
N GLU A 190 26.86 3.09 24.17
CA GLU A 190 27.34 1.85 23.54
C GLU A 190 27.86 2.05 22.12
N PHE A 191 27.41 3.08 21.42
CA PHE A 191 27.85 3.40 20.05
C PHE A 191 29.08 4.29 20.00
N HIS A 192 29.49 4.84 21.14
CA HIS A 192 30.59 5.83 21.24
C HIS A 192 31.83 5.31 21.96
N VAL A 193 31.76 4.12 22.55
CA VAL A 193 32.89 3.54 23.31
C VAL A 193 33.76 2.64 22.44
N PRO A 194 35.08 2.61 22.60
CA PRO A 194 35.95 1.68 21.91
C PRO A 194 35.54 0.23 22.18
N GLY A 195 35.36 -0.56 21.11
CA GLY A 195 34.87 -1.95 21.20
C GLY A 195 33.38 -2.09 21.48
N GLY A 196 32.64 -1.00 21.48
CA GLY A 196 31.18 -0.97 21.57
C GLY A 196 30.48 -1.55 20.34
N LYS A 197 29.16 -1.42 20.33
CA LYS A 197 28.33 -1.92 19.21
C LYS A 197 28.43 -0.99 18.00
N SER A 198 28.41 -1.58 16.81
CA SER A 198 28.37 -0.83 15.56
C SER A 198 26.91 -0.65 15.11
N LEU A 199 26.58 0.55 14.68
CA LEU A 199 25.27 0.90 14.13
C LEU A 199 25.46 1.55 12.77
N ILE A 200 24.61 1.16 11.82
CA ILE A 200 24.49 1.81 10.53
C ILE A 200 23.11 2.45 10.48
N TYR A 201 23.07 3.76 10.41
CA TYR A 201 21.85 4.52 10.18
C TYR A 201 21.86 5.03 8.74
N ALA A 202 20.86 4.63 7.96
CA ALA A 202 20.84 4.88 6.52
C ALA A 202 19.48 5.40 6.06
N SER A 203 19.43 5.86 4.81
CA SER A 203 18.22 6.34 4.14
C SER A 203 17.62 7.60 4.77
N ILE A 204 18.46 8.55 5.14
CA ILE A 204 18.06 9.88 5.59
C ILE A 204 18.09 10.80 4.36
N PRO A 205 16.95 11.21 3.80
CA PRO A 205 16.94 12.22 2.74
C PRO A 205 17.39 13.56 3.33
N GLY A 206 18.41 14.15 2.78
CA GLY A 206 18.98 15.41 3.25
C GLY A 206 19.40 16.28 2.08
N PRO A 207 18.46 16.79 1.23
CA PRO A 207 18.84 17.60 0.08
C PRO A 207 19.67 18.81 0.45
N LYS A 208 19.35 19.48 1.54
CA LYS A 208 20.13 20.63 2.03
C LYS A 208 21.56 20.26 2.46
N LEU A 209 21.73 19.09 3.06
CA LEU A 209 23.06 18.61 3.46
C LEU A 209 23.93 18.28 2.26
N VAL A 210 23.33 17.88 1.15
CA VAL A 210 24.07 17.55 -0.09
C VAL A 210 24.53 18.82 -0.82
N GLU A 211 23.87 19.95 -0.60
CA GLU A 211 24.18 21.25 -1.21
C GLU A 211 25.35 21.96 -0.47
N GLU A 212 25.65 21.61 0.78
CA GLU A 212 26.77 22.13 1.59
C GLU A 212 28.08 21.32 1.33
#